data_51a10e0804e3af9575a84a4a52c2c8b0
#
_entry.id   51a10e0804e3af9575a84a4a52c2c8b0
#
_cell.length_a   1.000
_cell.length_b   1.000
_cell.length_c   1.000
_cell.angle_alpha   90.00
_cell.angle_beta   90.00
_cell.angle_gamma   90.00
#
_symmetry.space_group_name_H-M   'P 1'
#
loop_
_entity.id
_entity.type
_entity.pdbx_description
1 polymer ?
#
loop_
_entity_poly.entity_id
_entity_poly.type
_entity_poly.pdbx_seq_one_letter_code
_entity_poly.pdbx_strand_id
1 'polypeptide(L)'
;VISRSYLEEHIDIFCLDGTALYKTQQKLDSINHKLAMALDVADIVPWKWDLRKGSILCDVNKSVHGQMLAGTNADQQLEVPSESYFAKIHKEDRERVRRAYDDLIAGRKDKVREEYRVASDAGGRWHLDWVEAQATVDQRDDDGRPLNLIGSSLVITPRKRLEQDLRSARDRAEESNRLKSAFLANMSHEIRTPLNA
;
A
#
# COMPACT_ATOMS: atom_id res chain seq x y z
N VAL A 1 36.54 -9.45 24.18
CA VAL A 1 36.58 -10.73 24.92
C VAL A 1 38.03 -10.95 25.31
N ILE A 2 38.34 -10.93 26.62
CA ILE A 2 39.69 -11.19 27.16
C ILE A 2 39.71 -12.66 27.53
N SER A 3 40.47 -13.47 26.80
CA SER A 3 40.78 -14.84 27.24
C SER A 3 42.16 -14.87 27.89
N ARG A 4 42.25 -15.43 29.07
CA ARG A 4 43.50 -15.59 29.84
C ARG A 4 43.91 -17.06 29.74
N SER A 5 44.96 -17.36 28.97
CA SER A 5 45.59 -18.67 29.05
C SER A 5 46.84 -18.57 29.89
N TYR A 6 46.92 -19.38 30.95
CA TYR A 6 48.11 -19.55 31.80
C TYR A 6 48.96 -20.66 31.20
N LEU A 7 49.97 -20.28 30.48
CA LEU A 7 51.21 -21.03 30.32
C LEU A 7 52.25 -20.00 29.87
N GLU A 8 53.20 -19.69 30.78
CA GLU A 8 54.32 -18.79 30.61
C GLU A 8 54.01 -17.31 30.41
N GLU A 9 54.18 -16.51 31.43
CA GLU A 9 54.36 -15.05 31.62
C GLU A 9 54.05 -14.07 30.44
N HIS A 10 53.27 -14.47 29.43
CA HIS A 10 52.84 -13.60 28.33
C HIS A 10 51.32 -13.46 28.32
N ILE A 11 50.87 -12.20 28.42
CA ILE A 11 49.45 -11.85 28.20
C ILE A 11 49.28 -11.40 26.74
N ASP A 12 48.71 -12.24 25.90
CA ASP A 12 48.35 -11.86 24.56
C ASP A 12 47.00 -11.11 24.59
N ILE A 13 47.04 -9.82 24.31
CA ILE A 13 45.84 -8.98 24.20
C ILE A 13 45.47 -8.89 22.72
N PHE A 14 44.40 -9.58 22.34
CA PHE A 14 43.80 -9.42 21.00
C PHE A 14 42.76 -8.29 21.01
N CYS A 15 43.10 -7.14 20.41
CA CYS A 15 42.17 -6.08 20.13
C CYS A 15 41.57 -6.30 18.72
N LEU A 16 40.30 -6.66 18.64
CA LEU A 16 39.57 -6.64 17.39
C LEU A 16 39.05 -5.21 17.13
N ASP A 17 39.50 -4.62 16.03
CA ASP A 17 39.00 -3.31 15.61
C ASP A 17 37.55 -3.47 15.05
N GLY A 18 36.58 -3.21 15.92
CA GLY A 18 35.16 -3.22 15.58
C GLY A 18 34.65 -1.93 14.91
N THR A 19 35.52 -0.96 14.65
CA THR A 19 35.14 0.38 14.20
C THR A 19 34.40 0.35 12.83
N ALA A 20 34.88 -0.50 11.91
CA ALA A 20 34.24 -0.63 10.59
C ALA A 20 32.86 -1.26 10.70
N LEU A 21 32.71 -2.30 11.53
CA LEU A 21 31.39 -2.93 11.76
C LEU A 21 30.41 -1.96 12.42
N TYR A 22 30.87 -1.23 13.44
CA TYR A 22 30.05 -0.22 14.13
C TYR A 22 29.58 0.91 13.19
N LYS A 23 30.50 1.44 12.36
CA LYS A 23 30.13 2.47 11.36
C LYS A 23 29.14 1.95 10.32
N THR A 24 29.29 0.69 9.89
CA THR A 24 28.36 0.06 8.95
C THR A 24 26.99 -0.11 9.58
N GLN A 25 26.94 -0.57 10.83
CA GLN A 25 25.69 -0.70 11.58
C GLN A 25 24.98 0.63 11.74
N GLN A 26 25.69 1.68 12.18
CA GLN A 26 25.13 3.02 12.30
C GLN A 26 24.56 3.55 10.97
N LYS A 27 25.28 3.29 9.86
CA LYS A 27 24.81 3.69 8.54
C LYS A 27 23.53 2.95 8.14
N LEU A 28 23.45 1.64 8.39
CA LEU A 28 22.25 0.84 8.17
C LEU A 28 21.06 1.34 8.99
N ASP A 29 21.27 1.58 10.28
CA ASP A 29 20.23 2.09 11.17
C ASP A 29 19.72 3.46 10.73
N SER A 30 20.63 4.35 10.29
CA SER A 30 20.27 5.66 9.75
C SER A 30 19.45 5.56 8.46
N ILE A 31 19.82 4.64 7.55
CA ILE A 31 19.08 4.42 6.30
C ILE A 31 17.69 3.83 6.60
N ASN A 32 17.62 2.83 7.47
CA ASN A 32 16.35 2.20 7.87
C ASN A 32 15.43 3.21 8.54
N HIS A 33 15.95 4.07 9.41
CA HIS A 33 15.18 5.12 10.05
C HIS A 33 14.62 6.13 9.03
N LYS A 34 15.45 6.59 8.09
CA LYS A 34 15.02 7.51 7.02
C LYS A 34 13.97 6.88 6.11
N LEU A 35 14.12 5.59 5.78
CA LEU A 35 13.15 4.86 4.97
C LEU A 35 11.83 4.72 5.72
N ALA A 36 11.86 4.33 6.98
CA ALA A 36 10.67 4.21 7.81
C ALA A 36 9.91 5.54 7.92
N MET A 37 10.64 6.66 8.15
CA MET A 37 10.03 8.00 8.16
C MET A 37 9.43 8.38 6.81
N ALA A 38 10.10 8.06 5.70
CA ALA A 38 9.57 8.37 4.36
C ALA A 38 8.29 7.60 4.05
N LEU A 39 8.23 6.32 4.44
CA LEU A 39 7.02 5.49 4.29
C LEU A 39 5.87 6.00 5.16
N ASP A 40 6.17 6.41 6.40
CA ASP A 40 5.20 6.95 7.33
C ASP A 40 4.60 8.28 6.83
N VAL A 41 5.44 9.20 6.37
CA VAL A 41 5.00 10.49 5.79
C VAL A 41 4.17 10.29 4.52
N ALA A 42 4.45 9.25 3.75
CA ALA A 42 3.71 8.91 2.53
C ALA A 42 2.46 8.05 2.79
N ASP A 43 2.16 7.70 4.04
CA ASP A 43 1.09 6.77 4.44
C ASP A 43 1.16 5.40 3.72
N ILE A 44 2.38 4.96 3.40
CA ILE A 44 2.63 3.69 2.72
C ILE A 44 2.89 2.60 3.76
N VAL A 45 2.11 1.53 3.70
CA VAL A 45 2.26 0.34 4.56
C VAL A 45 3.01 -0.74 3.79
N PRO A 46 4.28 -1.02 4.10
CA PRO A 46 5.01 -2.14 3.53
C PRO A 46 4.50 -3.45 4.14
N TRP A 47 4.54 -4.51 3.33
CA TRP A 47 4.17 -5.84 3.77
C TRP A 47 4.96 -6.91 3.02
N LYS A 48 5.07 -8.09 3.66
CA LYS A 48 5.68 -9.28 3.10
C LYS A 48 4.72 -10.46 3.22
N TRP A 49 4.52 -11.20 2.14
CA TRP A 49 3.71 -12.42 2.14
C TRP A 49 4.61 -13.63 2.03
N ASP A 50 4.63 -14.46 3.06
CA ASP A 50 5.26 -15.78 3.06
C ASP A 50 4.27 -16.78 2.43
N LEU A 51 4.57 -17.24 1.22
CA LEU A 51 3.71 -18.15 0.47
C LEU A 51 3.72 -19.57 1.04
N ARG A 52 4.77 -19.97 1.76
CA ARG A 52 4.84 -21.28 2.40
C ARG A 52 3.95 -21.35 3.65
N LYS A 53 3.99 -20.29 4.45
CA LYS A 53 3.17 -20.17 5.65
C LYS A 53 1.74 -19.74 5.34
N GLY A 54 1.50 -19.12 4.19
CA GLY A 54 0.23 -18.50 3.85
C GLY A 54 -0.09 -17.31 4.73
N SER A 55 0.94 -16.58 5.21
CA SER A 55 0.79 -15.44 6.11
C SER A 55 1.37 -14.16 5.52
N ILE A 56 0.72 -13.04 5.83
CA ILE A 56 1.16 -11.70 5.45
C ILE A 56 1.66 -11.00 6.72
N LEU A 57 2.91 -10.56 6.68
CA LEU A 57 3.53 -9.74 7.68
C LEU A 57 3.41 -8.28 7.28
N CYS A 58 2.70 -7.48 8.05
CA CYS A 58 2.59 -6.04 7.85
C CYS A 58 3.45 -5.32 8.89
N ASP A 59 4.26 -4.38 8.45
CA ASP A 59 4.95 -3.45 9.35
C ASP A 59 3.95 -2.37 9.76
N VAL A 60 3.34 -2.56 10.92
CA VAL A 60 2.36 -1.64 11.47
C VAL A 60 3.11 -0.50 12.16
N ASN A 61 3.84 0.28 11.38
CA ASN A 61 4.30 1.56 11.90
C ASN A 61 3.10 2.49 12.01
N LYS A 62 2.94 3.08 13.16
CA LYS A 62 2.16 4.22 13.65
C LYS A 62 1.22 4.99 12.68
N SER A 63 1.14 4.64 11.40
CA SER A 63 0.21 5.26 10.49
C SER A 63 -1.21 4.79 10.85
N VAL A 64 -2.15 5.70 10.88
CA VAL A 64 -3.57 5.43 11.10
C VAL A 64 -4.07 4.31 10.17
N HIS A 65 -3.49 4.20 8.99
CA HIS A 65 -3.82 3.19 7.97
C HIS A 65 -3.24 1.82 8.25
N GLY A 66 -2.05 1.73 8.82
CA GLY A 66 -1.50 0.46 9.31
C GLY A 66 -2.36 -0.13 10.42
N GLN A 67 -2.87 0.69 11.33
CA GLN A 67 -3.80 0.29 12.39
C GLN A 67 -5.13 -0.19 11.82
N MET A 68 -5.65 0.44 10.76
CA MET A 68 -6.88 0.03 10.08
C MET A 68 -6.73 -1.33 9.40
N LEU A 69 -5.61 -1.59 8.75
CA LEU A 69 -5.36 -2.87 8.08
C LEU A 69 -5.10 -3.99 9.08
N ALA A 70 -4.50 -3.67 10.22
CA ALA A 70 -4.01 -4.63 11.21
C ALA A 70 -4.96 -4.88 12.38
N GLY A 71 -5.75 -3.90 12.78
CA GLY A 71 -6.70 -4.04 13.89
C GLY A 71 -6.08 -4.16 15.28
N THR A 72 -4.82 -3.71 15.49
CA THR A 72 -4.11 -3.83 16.77
C THR A 72 -3.15 -2.67 17.07
N ASN A 73 -2.72 -2.61 18.33
CA ASN A 73 -1.87 -1.57 18.91
C ASN A 73 -0.48 -1.44 18.24
N ALA A 74 -0.04 -0.24 18.15
CA ALA A 74 0.96 0.42 17.32
C ALA A 74 2.44 -0.05 17.38
N ASP A 75 2.82 -1.11 18.07
CA ASP A 75 4.23 -1.46 18.30
C ASP A 75 4.64 -2.89 17.87
N GLN A 76 3.79 -3.63 17.15
CA GLN A 76 4.11 -5.02 16.77
C GLN A 76 3.90 -5.27 15.28
N GLN A 77 4.85 -5.98 14.68
CA GLN A 77 4.65 -6.64 13.40
C GLN A 77 3.45 -7.59 13.51
N LEU A 78 2.45 -7.38 12.68
CA LEU A 78 1.27 -8.21 12.67
C LEU A 78 1.38 -9.27 11.58
N GLU A 79 1.35 -10.53 11.98
CA GLU A 79 1.23 -11.67 11.07
C GLU A 79 -0.24 -12.05 10.93
N VAL A 80 -0.78 -11.94 9.72
CA VAL A 80 -2.18 -12.22 9.41
C VAL A 80 -2.26 -13.35 8.37
N PRO A 81 -3.10 -14.36 8.55
CA PRO A 81 -3.36 -15.33 7.49
C PRO A 81 -3.82 -14.64 6.21
N SER A 82 -3.25 -15.02 5.07
CA SER A 82 -3.56 -14.38 3.78
C SER A 82 -5.05 -14.46 3.44
N GLU A 83 -5.71 -15.58 3.76
CA GLU A 83 -7.15 -15.73 3.54
C GLU A 83 -7.98 -14.75 4.37
N SER A 84 -7.56 -14.44 5.60
CA SER A 84 -8.22 -13.43 6.44
C SER A 84 -8.09 -12.02 5.84
N TYR A 85 -6.96 -11.72 5.21
CA TYR A 85 -6.79 -10.47 4.48
C TYR A 85 -7.71 -10.41 3.25
N PHE A 86 -7.70 -11.45 2.40
CA PHE A 86 -8.55 -11.51 1.22
C PHE A 86 -10.05 -11.48 1.56
N ALA A 87 -10.44 -12.02 2.71
CA ALA A 87 -11.82 -11.97 3.18
C ALA A 87 -12.31 -10.53 3.45
N LYS A 88 -11.42 -9.60 3.82
CA LYS A 88 -11.73 -8.17 4.02
C LYS A 88 -11.94 -7.41 2.71
N ILE A 89 -11.46 -7.93 1.57
CA ILE A 89 -11.65 -7.31 0.26
C ILE A 89 -13.12 -7.38 -0.13
N HIS A 90 -13.65 -6.27 -0.67
CA HIS A 90 -15.03 -6.21 -1.14
C HIS A 90 -15.32 -7.33 -2.16
N LYS A 91 -16.50 -7.96 -2.04
CA LYS A 91 -16.87 -9.15 -2.82
C LYS A 91 -16.67 -9.03 -4.33
N GLU A 92 -16.97 -7.84 -4.90
CA GLU A 92 -16.83 -7.57 -6.33
C GLU A 92 -15.37 -7.45 -6.78
N ASP A 93 -14.46 -7.05 -5.88
CA ASP A 93 -13.04 -6.84 -6.19
C ASP A 93 -12.20 -8.10 -5.92
N ARG A 94 -12.67 -8.98 -5.01
CA ARG A 94 -11.91 -10.10 -4.46
C ARG A 94 -11.38 -11.05 -5.51
N GLU A 95 -12.21 -11.46 -6.46
CA GLU A 95 -11.82 -12.40 -7.49
C GLU A 95 -10.79 -11.81 -8.46
N ARG A 96 -10.96 -10.55 -8.85
CA ARG A 96 -10.02 -9.84 -9.69
C ARG A 96 -8.66 -9.69 -9.03
N VAL A 97 -8.66 -9.29 -7.76
CA VAL A 97 -7.42 -9.12 -6.97
C VAL A 97 -6.74 -10.46 -6.77
N ARG A 98 -7.47 -11.52 -6.42
CA ARG A 98 -6.92 -12.88 -6.26
C ARG A 98 -6.23 -13.34 -7.54
N ARG A 99 -6.88 -13.23 -8.69
CA ARG A 99 -6.27 -13.59 -9.99
C ARG A 99 -5.00 -12.80 -10.29
N ALA A 100 -4.96 -11.52 -9.95
CA ALA A 100 -3.76 -10.71 -10.17
C ALA A 100 -2.56 -11.25 -9.37
N TYR A 101 -2.78 -11.66 -8.12
CA TYR A 101 -1.74 -12.29 -7.31
C TYR A 101 -1.39 -13.70 -7.78
N ASP A 102 -2.36 -14.50 -8.22
CA ASP A 102 -2.12 -15.82 -8.80
C ASP A 102 -1.28 -15.71 -10.08
N ASP A 103 -1.49 -14.66 -10.90
CA ASP A 103 -0.68 -14.37 -12.08
C ASP A 103 0.77 -14.04 -11.72
N LEU A 104 0.97 -13.27 -10.63
CA LEU A 104 2.29 -12.94 -10.12
C LEU A 104 3.03 -14.19 -9.59
N ILE A 105 2.34 -14.99 -8.80
CA ILE A 105 2.87 -16.24 -8.21
C ILE A 105 3.23 -17.24 -9.32
N ALA A 106 2.39 -17.35 -10.33
CA ALA A 106 2.62 -18.24 -11.48
C ALA A 106 3.68 -17.69 -12.47
N GLY A 107 4.25 -16.52 -12.24
CA GLY A 107 5.24 -15.90 -13.11
C GLY A 107 4.68 -15.37 -14.44
N ARG A 108 3.37 -15.23 -14.55
CA ARG A 108 2.72 -14.60 -15.72
C ARG A 108 2.86 -13.07 -15.73
N LYS A 109 3.13 -12.49 -14.57
CA LYS A 109 3.42 -11.08 -14.38
C LYS A 109 4.61 -10.92 -13.45
N ASP A 110 5.39 -9.87 -13.64
CA ASP A 110 6.53 -9.53 -12.77
C ASP A 110 6.10 -8.63 -11.61
N LYS A 111 4.97 -7.94 -11.77
CA LYS A 111 4.45 -6.96 -10.83
C LYS A 111 2.92 -6.92 -10.85
N VAL A 112 2.35 -6.74 -9.68
CA VAL A 112 0.93 -6.44 -9.49
C VAL A 112 0.76 -5.00 -9.03
N ARG A 113 -0.25 -4.31 -9.57
CA ARG A 113 -0.76 -3.04 -9.06
C ARG A 113 -2.26 -3.06 -9.22
N GLU A 114 -2.97 -3.04 -8.09
CA GLU A 114 -4.42 -3.16 -8.04
C GLU A 114 -5.01 -2.13 -7.10
N GLU A 115 -6.12 -1.52 -7.51
CA GLU A 115 -6.96 -0.68 -6.66
C GLU A 115 -8.23 -1.45 -6.30
N TYR A 116 -8.54 -1.56 -5.01
CA TYR A 116 -9.69 -2.32 -4.53
C TYR A 116 -10.21 -1.76 -3.21
N ARG A 117 -11.41 -2.17 -2.86
CA ARG A 117 -12.09 -1.77 -1.63
C ARG A 117 -11.84 -2.80 -0.53
N VAL A 118 -11.50 -2.33 0.65
CA VAL A 118 -11.27 -3.14 1.84
C VAL A 118 -12.20 -2.68 2.95
N ALA A 119 -12.82 -3.64 3.64
CA ALA A 119 -13.57 -3.36 4.85
C ALA A 119 -12.57 -3.06 5.98
N SER A 120 -12.67 -1.88 6.56
CA SER A 120 -11.88 -1.44 7.69
C SER A 120 -12.78 -1.09 8.87
N ASP A 121 -12.27 -1.33 10.08
CA ASP A 121 -12.93 -0.97 11.32
C ASP A 121 -12.15 0.18 11.98
N ALA A 122 -12.73 1.35 12.02
CA ALA A 122 -12.18 2.48 12.74
C ALA A 122 -13.06 2.78 13.95
N GLY A 123 -12.63 2.31 15.11
CA GLY A 123 -13.34 2.59 16.37
C GLY A 123 -14.73 1.99 16.46
N GLY A 124 -14.94 0.77 15.96
CA GLY A 124 -16.21 0.05 15.99
C GLY A 124 -17.19 0.43 14.88
N ARG A 125 -16.75 1.20 13.88
CA ARG A 125 -17.53 1.51 12.70
C ARG A 125 -16.89 0.90 11.47
N TRP A 126 -17.60 -0.03 10.82
CA TRP A 126 -17.21 -0.59 9.55
C TRP A 126 -17.39 0.43 8.41
N HIS A 127 -16.34 0.67 7.65
CA HIS A 127 -16.38 1.45 6.43
C HIS A 127 -15.55 0.78 5.34
N LEU A 128 -15.74 1.22 4.11
CA LEU A 128 -14.96 0.74 2.98
C LEU A 128 -13.93 1.79 2.61
N ASP A 129 -12.67 1.39 2.65
CA ASP A 129 -11.57 2.18 2.15
C ASP A 129 -11.10 1.68 0.79
N TRP A 130 -10.72 2.60 -0.07
CA TRP A 130 -10.00 2.29 -1.29
C TRP A 130 -8.51 2.16 -0.96
N VAL A 131 -7.93 1.06 -1.40
CA VAL A 131 -6.51 0.75 -1.26
C VAL A 131 -5.91 0.53 -2.63
N GLU A 132 -4.74 1.12 -2.87
CA GLU A 132 -3.84 0.75 -3.96
C GLU A 132 -2.76 -0.16 -3.38
N ALA A 133 -2.65 -1.38 -3.88
CA ALA A 133 -1.60 -2.32 -3.49
C ALA A 133 -0.68 -2.61 -4.67
N GLN A 134 0.62 -2.68 -4.40
CA GLN A 134 1.64 -3.10 -5.35
C GLN A 134 2.44 -4.25 -4.76
N ALA A 135 2.81 -5.20 -5.60
CA ALA A 135 3.57 -6.38 -5.20
C ALA A 135 4.52 -6.87 -6.28
N THR A 136 5.60 -7.48 -5.84
CA THR A 136 6.54 -8.23 -6.68
C THR A 136 7.07 -9.45 -5.93
N VAL A 137 7.69 -10.39 -6.64
CA VAL A 137 8.37 -11.52 -6.02
C VAL A 137 9.68 -11.05 -5.39
N ASP A 138 9.86 -11.35 -4.10
CA ASP A 138 11.08 -11.05 -3.35
C ASP A 138 12.12 -12.15 -3.49
N GLN A 139 11.70 -13.38 -3.24
CA GLN A 139 12.60 -14.56 -3.24
C GLN A 139 11.96 -15.71 -3.99
N ARG A 140 12.83 -16.49 -4.65
CA ARG A 140 12.49 -17.76 -5.30
C ARG A 140 13.32 -18.89 -4.73
N ASP A 141 12.81 -20.10 -4.80
CA ASP A 141 13.60 -21.30 -4.48
C ASP A 141 14.51 -21.68 -5.67
N ASP A 142 15.27 -22.76 -5.49
CA ASP A 142 16.19 -23.28 -6.51
C ASP A 142 15.47 -23.77 -7.78
N ASP A 143 14.18 -24.11 -7.68
CA ASP A 143 13.31 -24.49 -8.81
C ASP A 143 12.65 -23.25 -9.46
N GLY A 144 12.95 -22.04 -9.01
CA GLY A 144 12.39 -20.80 -9.52
C GLY A 144 11.00 -20.47 -9.01
N ARG A 145 10.44 -21.23 -8.05
CA ARG A 145 9.12 -20.97 -7.46
C ARG A 145 9.18 -19.83 -6.47
N PRO A 146 8.22 -18.89 -6.48
CA PRO A 146 8.17 -17.80 -5.49
C PRO A 146 8.03 -18.34 -4.07
N LEU A 147 8.89 -17.84 -3.18
CA LEU A 147 8.84 -18.11 -1.74
C LEU A 147 8.11 -17.00 -1.00
N ASN A 148 8.42 -15.76 -1.38
CA ASN A 148 7.89 -14.58 -0.74
C ASN A 148 7.51 -13.54 -1.78
N LEU A 149 6.45 -12.80 -1.50
CA LEU A 149 6.13 -11.54 -2.16
C LEU A 149 6.43 -10.39 -1.20
N ILE A 150 6.91 -9.29 -1.75
CA ILE A 150 6.96 -8.00 -1.05
C ILE A 150 6.05 -7.01 -1.75
N GLY A 151 5.48 -6.12 -0.98
CA GLY A 151 4.61 -5.11 -1.53
C GLY A 151 4.38 -3.95 -0.59
N SER A 152 3.56 -3.04 -1.05
CA SER A 152 3.10 -1.90 -0.28
C SER A 152 1.63 -1.64 -0.55
N SER A 153 0.96 -1.09 0.44
CA SER A 153 -0.43 -0.64 0.35
C SER A 153 -0.54 0.82 0.73
N LEU A 154 -1.37 1.56 0.00
CA LEU A 154 -1.67 2.97 0.23
C LEU A 154 -3.18 3.15 0.25
N VAL A 155 -3.73 3.84 1.26
CA VAL A 155 -5.14 4.21 1.26
C VAL A 155 -5.36 5.40 0.33
N ILE A 156 -6.20 5.20 -0.67
CA ILE A 156 -6.50 6.18 -1.71
C ILE A 156 -7.94 6.70 -1.65
N THR A 157 -8.64 6.45 -0.55
CA THR A 157 -10.03 6.92 -0.33
C THR A 157 -10.18 8.44 -0.55
N PRO A 158 -9.28 9.31 -0.02
CA PRO A 158 -9.38 10.75 -0.27
C PRO A 158 -9.26 11.10 -1.76
N ARG A 159 -8.33 10.46 -2.47
CA ARG A 159 -8.16 10.64 -3.92
C ARG A 159 -9.41 10.23 -4.68
N LYS A 160 -9.99 9.07 -4.37
CA LYS A 160 -11.21 8.57 -5.01
C LYS A 160 -12.43 9.48 -4.78
N ARG A 161 -12.56 10.04 -3.58
CA ARG A 161 -13.61 11.02 -3.29
C ARG A 161 -13.45 12.29 -4.13
N LEU A 162 -12.25 12.84 -4.19
CA LEU A 162 -11.97 14.03 -4.98
C LEU A 162 -12.21 13.79 -6.49
N GLU A 163 -11.80 12.64 -7.03
CA GLU A 163 -12.08 12.25 -8.42
C GLU A 163 -13.58 12.19 -8.70
N GLN A 164 -14.37 11.63 -7.77
CA GLN A 164 -15.81 11.54 -7.88
C GLN A 164 -16.49 12.92 -7.80
N ASP A 165 -16.06 13.77 -6.89
CA ASP A 165 -16.58 15.12 -6.73
C ASP A 165 -16.31 15.96 -7.98
N LEU A 166 -15.10 15.88 -8.52
CA LEU A 166 -14.71 16.55 -9.76
C LEU A 166 -15.55 16.08 -10.94
N ARG A 167 -15.74 14.77 -11.08
CA ARG A 167 -16.61 14.19 -12.12
C ARG A 167 -18.04 14.70 -12.00
N SER A 168 -18.61 14.66 -10.80
CA SER A 168 -19.97 15.14 -10.54
C SER A 168 -20.12 16.66 -10.80
N ALA A 169 -19.10 17.46 -10.50
CA ALA A 169 -19.10 18.88 -10.79
C ALA A 169 -19.05 19.16 -12.30
N ARG A 170 -18.22 18.42 -13.03
CA ARG A 170 -18.12 18.50 -14.48
C ARG A 170 -19.45 18.14 -15.15
N ASP A 171 -20.04 17.00 -14.77
CA ASP A 171 -21.29 16.52 -15.36
C ASP A 171 -22.44 17.53 -15.15
N ARG A 172 -22.48 18.17 -13.95
CA ARG A 172 -23.44 19.25 -13.66
C ARG A 172 -23.17 20.51 -14.49
N ALA A 173 -21.91 20.87 -14.72
CA ALA A 173 -21.56 22.01 -15.55
C ALA A 173 -21.89 21.77 -17.03
N GLU A 174 -21.62 20.58 -17.55
CA GLU A 174 -21.98 20.17 -18.92
C GLU A 174 -23.49 20.20 -19.12
N GLU A 175 -24.29 19.68 -18.19
CA GLU A 175 -25.75 19.70 -18.27
C GLU A 175 -26.29 21.15 -18.21
N SER A 176 -25.76 21.99 -17.32
CA SER A 176 -26.11 23.42 -17.26
C SER A 176 -25.83 24.14 -18.60
N ASN A 177 -24.70 23.87 -19.21
CA ASN A 177 -24.33 24.46 -20.50
C ASN A 177 -25.26 23.95 -21.62
N ARG A 178 -25.63 22.68 -21.62
CA ARG A 178 -26.58 22.10 -22.56
C ARG A 178 -27.95 22.78 -22.46
N LEU A 179 -28.46 22.93 -21.23
CA LEU A 179 -29.74 23.60 -20.98
C LEU A 179 -29.73 25.07 -21.40
N LYS A 180 -28.63 25.82 -21.10
CA LYS A 180 -28.46 27.20 -21.55
C LYS A 180 -28.47 27.31 -23.06
N SER A 181 -27.76 26.43 -23.77
CA SER A 181 -27.71 26.42 -25.24
C SER A 181 -29.08 26.12 -25.86
N ALA A 182 -29.80 25.13 -25.31
CA ALA A 182 -31.16 24.81 -25.77
C ALA A 182 -32.14 25.97 -25.52
N PHE A 183 -32.03 26.62 -24.33
CA PHE A 183 -32.83 27.78 -24.00
C PHE A 183 -32.59 28.95 -25.01
N LEU A 184 -31.32 29.29 -25.26
CA LEU A 184 -30.95 30.34 -26.20
C LEU A 184 -31.42 30.04 -27.65
N ALA A 185 -31.33 28.77 -28.07
CA ALA A 185 -31.81 28.35 -29.37
C ALA A 185 -33.32 28.53 -29.49
N ASN A 186 -34.08 28.10 -28.47
CA ASN A 186 -35.54 28.27 -28.45
C ASN A 186 -35.95 29.75 -28.42
N MET A 187 -35.31 30.55 -27.57
CA MET A 187 -35.56 31.99 -27.49
C MET A 187 -35.26 32.71 -28.82
N SER A 188 -34.17 32.32 -29.50
CA SER A 188 -33.83 32.89 -30.82
C SER A 188 -34.88 32.58 -31.87
N HIS A 189 -35.49 31.40 -31.83
CA HIS A 189 -36.63 31.02 -32.70
C HIS A 189 -37.89 31.80 -32.39
N GLU A 190 -38.24 31.94 -31.10
CA GLU A 190 -39.46 32.68 -30.69
C GLU A 190 -39.36 34.19 -30.95
N ILE A 191 -38.17 34.78 -30.91
CA ILE A 191 -37.96 36.19 -31.24
C ILE A 191 -37.95 36.42 -32.74
N ARG A 192 -37.46 35.49 -33.56
CA ARG A 192 -37.38 35.64 -35.02
C ARG A 192 -38.77 35.57 -35.69
N THR A 193 -39.68 34.77 -35.13
CA THR A 193 -40.99 34.55 -35.74
C THR A 193 -41.85 35.82 -35.83
N PRO A 194 -41.97 36.68 -34.80
CA PRO A 194 -42.76 37.92 -34.90
C PRO A 194 -42.05 39.06 -35.62
N LEU A 195 -40.71 39.01 -35.83
CA LEU A 195 -39.94 40.05 -36.53
C LEU A 195 -40.06 39.94 -38.07
N ASN A 196 -40.51 38.81 -38.61
CA ASN A 196 -40.64 38.54 -40.04
C ASN A 196 -42.10 38.51 -40.50
N ALA A 197 -43.06 38.93 -39.66
CA ALA A 197 -44.48 39.11 -39.97
C ALA A 197 -44.80 40.62 -40.12
#